data_a8bf32684782fb07d094f3cecb021367
#
_entry.id   a8bf32684782fb07d094f3cecb021367
#
_cell.length_a   1.000
_cell.length_b   1.000
_cell.length_c   1.000
_cell.angle_alpha   90.00
_cell.angle_beta   90.00
_cell.angle_gamma   90.00
#
_symmetry.space_group_name_H-M   'P 1'
#
loop_
_entity.id
_entity.type
_entity.pdbx_description
1 polymer ?
#
loop_
_entity_poly.entity_id
_entity_poly.type
_entity_poly.pdbx_seq_one_letter_code
_entity_poly.pdbx_strand_id
1 'polypeptide(L)'
;LTGCGDNEADQRKAFIDFLQNTVMRSGEHLPSLSEDQKQKFGPYVSDYAILFGFSQQVNRAVDSGLKPVVDELSAIRTPQDYLTRRDALRQASGSLGVLTQQIQAAKTQADSSKAALKQPSDLKTVYDNVYTTVVTQPATTLAPLLPALQALSQDAVQTGDFLQQQGANVSFNGSAIQFPSQAQATQYNALMSNLSANARALTQ
;
A
#
# COMPACT_ATOMS: atom_id res chain seq x y z
N LEU A 1 23.04 -43.81 11.67
CA LEU A 1 22.47 -42.48 12.00
C LEU A 1 22.04 -41.82 10.72
N THR A 2 20.78 -42.01 10.47
CA THR A 2 20.07 -41.26 9.46
C THR A 2 20.17 -39.81 9.85
N GLY A 3 21.12 -39.15 9.32
CA GLY A 3 21.55 -37.98 9.87
C GLY A 3 20.84 -36.73 9.45
N CYS A 4 21.53 -35.69 9.66
CA CYS A 4 21.09 -34.33 9.36
C CYS A 4 20.60 -34.18 7.90
N GLY A 5 21.06 -35.03 6.97
CA GLY A 5 20.66 -34.98 5.57
C GLY A 5 19.19 -35.34 5.35
N ASP A 6 18.71 -36.41 5.98
CA ASP A 6 17.32 -36.85 5.84
C ASP A 6 16.37 -35.86 6.52
N ASN A 7 16.76 -35.35 7.69
CA ASN A 7 15.98 -34.36 8.41
C ASN A 7 15.89 -33.05 7.62
N GLU A 8 16.98 -32.60 7.04
CA GLU A 8 16.99 -31.39 6.20
C GLU A 8 16.08 -31.58 4.97
N ALA A 9 16.14 -32.73 4.31
CA ALA A 9 15.29 -33.00 3.14
C ALA A 9 13.80 -32.99 3.51
N ASP A 10 13.45 -33.55 4.64
CA ASP A 10 12.06 -33.54 5.15
C ASP A 10 11.61 -32.12 5.51
N GLN A 11 12.47 -31.35 6.16
CA GLN A 11 12.18 -29.96 6.51
C GLN A 11 12.00 -29.10 5.27
N ARG A 12 12.85 -29.28 4.27
CA ARG A 12 12.79 -28.57 3.00
C ARG A 12 11.49 -28.90 2.25
N LYS A 13 11.14 -30.20 2.19
CA LYS A 13 9.91 -30.62 1.55
C LYS A 13 8.68 -30.05 2.24
N ALA A 14 8.66 -30.08 3.56
CA ALA A 14 7.55 -29.52 4.35
C ALA A 14 7.42 -28.01 4.08
N PHE A 15 8.52 -27.30 4.00
CA PHE A 15 8.53 -25.87 3.72
C PHE A 15 8.04 -25.59 2.30
N ILE A 16 8.51 -26.33 1.30
CA ILE A 16 8.05 -26.20 -0.09
C ILE A 16 6.54 -26.40 -0.16
N ASP A 17 6.02 -27.46 0.47
CA ASP A 17 4.59 -27.73 0.48
C ASP A 17 3.79 -26.59 1.12
N PHE A 18 4.31 -26.03 2.22
CA PHE A 18 3.71 -24.88 2.89
C PHE A 18 3.64 -23.66 1.98
N LEU A 19 4.74 -23.37 1.29
CA LEU A 19 4.81 -22.24 0.35
C LEU A 19 3.79 -22.40 -0.77
N GLN A 20 3.75 -23.57 -1.39
CA GLN A 20 2.87 -23.82 -2.54
C GLN A 20 1.41 -23.91 -2.17
N ASN A 21 1.08 -24.55 -1.04
CA ASN A 21 -0.30 -24.88 -0.71
C ASN A 21 -0.96 -23.90 0.25
N THR A 22 -0.18 -23.19 1.05
CA THR A 22 -0.71 -22.26 2.04
C THR A 22 -0.38 -20.81 1.70
N VAL A 23 0.89 -20.49 1.52
CA VAL A 23 1.33 -19.11 1.33
C VAL A 23 0.79 -18.52 0.04
N MET A 24 0.86 -19.26 -1.06
CA MET A 24 0.36 -18.80 -2.37
C MET A 24 -1.15 -18.54 -2.37
N ARG A 25 -1.87 -19.11 -1.41
CA ARG A 25 -3.34 -18.94 -1.30
C ARG A 25 -3.75 -17.98 -0.18
N SER A 26 -2.78 -17.42 0.53
CA SER A 26 -3.05 -16.57 1.70
C SER A 26 -3.46 -15.15 1.36
N GLY A 27 -3.22 -14.71 0.13
CA GLY A 27 -3.52 -13.33 -0.25
C GLY A 27 -2.63 -12.34 0.47
N GLU A 28 -3.23 -11.26 0.97
CA GLU A 28 -2.50 -10.15 1.56
C GLU A 28 -1.95 -10.43 2.95
N HIS A 29 -2.52 -11.39 3.66
CA HIS A 29 -2.14 -11.69 5.04
C HIS A 29 -1.52 -13.07 5.13
N LEU A 30 -0.21 -13.11 5.27
CA LEU A 30 0.51 -14.36 5.45
C LEU A 30 0.29 -14.90 6.85
N PRO A 31 0.20 -16.23 7.00
CA PRO A 31 0.02 -16.83 8.33
C PRO A 31 1.28 -16.75 9.17
N SER A 32 1.09 -16.58 10.47
CA SER A 32 2.16 -16.79 11.45
C SER A 32 2.43 -18.27 11.58
N LEU A 33 3.66 -18.64 11.86
CA LEU A 33 4.01 -20.04 12.06
C LEU A 33 3.69 -20.48 13.48
N SER A 34 3.08 -21.67 13.61
CA SER A 34 2.93 -22.34 14.90
C SER A 34 4.27 -22.91 15.35
N GLU A 35 4.37 -23.28 16.62
CA GLU A 35 5.58 -23.92 17.12
C GLU A 35 5.89 -25.23 16.41
N ASP A 36 4.85 -26.00 16.08
CA ASP A 36 5.00 -27.23 15.28
C ASP A 36 5.57 -26.93 13.91
N GLN A 37 5.08 -25.90 13.24
CA GLN A 37 5.58 -25.51 11.92
C GLN A 37 7.03 -25.05 12.00
N LYS A 38 7.40 -24.30 13.02
CA LYS A 38 8.79 -23.86 13.21
C LYS A 38 9.74 -25.05 13.34
N GLN A 39 9.34 -26.05 14.09
CA GLN A 39 10.14 -27.29 14.21
C GLN A 39 10.17 -28.05 12.89
N LYS A 40 9.03 -28.11 12.21
CA LYS A 40 8.89 -28.85 10.97
C LYS A 40 9.72 -28.27 9.84
N PHE A 41 9.85 -26.94 9.78
CA PHE A 41 10.60 -26.25 8.73
C PHE A 41 12.07 -26.06 9.11
N GLY A 42 12.43 -26.13 10.38
CA GLY A 42 13.80 -26.05 10.85
C GLY A 42 14.50 -24.77 10.41
N PRO A 43 15.65 -24.89 9.71
CA PRO A 43 16.42 -23.71 9.31
C PRO A 43 15.67 -22.80 8.32
N TYR A 44 14.63 -23.29 7.66
CA TYR A 44 13.89 -22.52 6.67
C TYR A 44 12.88 -21.54 7.28
N VAL A 45 12.71 -21.56 8.60
CA VAL A 45 11.92 -20.53 9.31
C VAL A 45 12.44 -19.13 9.01
N SER A 46 13.76 -18.96 8.92
CA SER A 46 14.36 -17.67 8.60
C SER A 46 14.07 -17.22 7.15
N ASP A 47 13.94 -18.17 6.24
CA ASP A 47 13.56 -17.87 4.86
C ASP A 47 12.13 -17.34 4.80
N TYR A 48 11.23 -17.93 5.59
CA TYR A 48 9.84 -17.48 5.68
C TYR A 48 9.74 -16.11 6.35
N ALA A 49 10.61 -15.83 7.32
CA ALA A 49 10.60 -14.55 8.04
C ALA A 49 10.79 -13.36 7.10
N ILE A 50 11.51 -13.53 5.98
CA ILE A 50 11.68 -12.47 4.98
C ILE A 50 10.34 -12.12 4.34
N LEU A 51 9.60 -13.12 3.93
CA LEU A 51 8.27 -12.94 3.31
C LEU A 51 7.27 -12.35 4.31
N PHE A 52 7.21 -12.93 5.49
CA PHE A 52 6.28 -12.53 6.53
C PHE A 52 6.57 -11.11 7.02
N GLY A 53 7.84 -10.79 7.23
CA GLY A 53 8.26 -9.47 7.69
C GLY A 53 7.90 -8.38 6.69
N PHE A 54 8.16 -8.61 5.41
CA PHE A 54 7.78 -7.67 4.36
C PHE A 54 6.26 -7.46 4.33
N SER A 55 5.52 -8.57 4.32
CA SER A 55 4.06 -8.52 4.28
C SER A 55 3.48 -7.74 5.45
N GLN A 56 3.99 -7.99 6.67
CA GLN A 56 3.55 -7.26 7.85
C GLN A 56 3.84 -5.78 7.77
N GLN A 57 5.05 -5.41 7.34
CA GLN A 57 5.44 -4.00 7.23
C GLN A 57 4.57 -3.25 6.22
N VAL A 58 4.32 -3.87 5.06
CA VAL A 58 3.47 -3.27 4.03
C VAL A 58 2.02 -3.14 4.52
N ASN A 59 1.48 -4.18 5.16
CA ASN A 59 0.11 -4.15 5.66
C ASN A 59 -0.08 -3.06 6.72
N ARG A 60 0.87 -2.91 7.64
CA ARG A 60 0.82 -1.84 8.64
C ARG A 60 0.91 -0.46 7.99
N ALA A 61 1.80 -0.31 7.03
CA ALA A 61 1.97 0.96 6.33
C ALA A 61 0.71 1.34 5.54
N VAL A 62 0.10 0.37 4.87
CA VAL A 62 -1.16 0.58 4.13
C VAL A 62 -2.28 0.96 5.10
N ASP A 63 -2.44 0.23 6.20
CA ASP A 63 -3.50 0.51 7.16
C ASP A 63 -3.35 1.88 7.82
N SER A 64 -2.12 2.28 8.15
CA SER A 64 -1.88 3.54 8.86
C SER A 64 -1.67 4.74 7.93
N GLY A 65 -1.18 4.53 6.70
CA GLY A 65 -0.79 5.63 5.82
C GLY A 65 -1.66 5.79 4.58
N LEU A 66 -2.11 4.70 4.00
CA LEU A 66 -2.88 4.73 2.74
C LEU A 66 -4.38 4.79 3.00
N LYS A 67 -4.88 3.91 3.85
CA LYS A 67 -6.31 3.78 4.11
C LYS A 67 -6.95 5.07 4.63
N PRO A 68 -6.33 5.82 5.56
CA PRO A 68 -6.91 7.09 6.01
C PRO A 68 -7.12 8.09 4.87
N VAL A 69 -6.17 8.16 3.91
CA VAL A 69 -6.30 9.06 2.76
C VAL A 69 -7.44 8.63 1.86
N VAL A 70 -7.52 7.34 1.56
CA VAL A 70 -8.60 6.80 0.72
C VAL A 70 -9.95 7.04 1.38
N ASP A 71 -10.05 6.84 2.70
CA ASP A 71 -11.29 7.07 3.44
C ASP A 71 -11.72 8.54 3.36
N GLU A 72 -10.78 9.48 3.54
CA GLU A 72 -11.09 10.92 3.46
C GLU A 72 -11.49 11.32 2.04
N LEU A 73 -10.78 10.86 1.02
CA LEU A 73 -11.13 11.16 -0.37
C LEU A 73 -12.50 10.58 -0.74
N SER A 74 -12.80 9.38 -0.28
CA SER A 74 -14.09 8.72 -0.54
C SER A 74 -15.26 9.41 0.14
N ALA A 75 -15.00 10.14 1.22
CA ALA A 75 -16.02 10.86 1.96
C ALA A 75 -16.41 12.20 1.30
N ILE A 76 -15.62 12.65 0.32
CA ILE A 76 -15.93 13.88 -0.43
C ILE A 76 -16.97 13.54 -1.49
N ARG A 77 -18.20 14.01 -1.29
CA ARG A 77 -19.33 13.74 -2.18
C ARG A 77 -20.00 15.00 -2.71
N THR A 78 -19.79 16.13 -2.05
CA THR A 78 -20.34 17.43 -2.44
C THR A 78 -19.22 18.46 -2.43
N PRO A 79 -19.40 19.60 -3.13
CA PRO A 79 -18.38 20.66 -3.11
C PRO A 79 -18.04 21.14 -1.70
N GLN A 80 -19.03 21.21 -0.80
CA GLN A 80 -18.80 21.65 0.57
C GLN A 80 -17.87 20.72 1.32
N ASP A 81 -17.83 19.45 0.98
CA ASP A 81 -16.97 18.46 1.65
C ASP A 81 -15.48 18.78 1.48
N TYR A 82 -15.07 19.40 0.36
CA TYR A 82 -13.68 19.86 0.20
C TYR A 82 -13.31 20.84 1.30
N LEU A 83 -14.24 21.70 1.68
CA LEU A 83 -14.03 22.68 2.73
C LEU A 83 -14.04 22.04 4.11
N THR A 84 -15.07 21.26 4.40
CA THR A 84 -15.27 20.70 5.75
C THR A 84 -14.25 19.63 6.09
N ARG A 85 -13.72 18.91 5.10
CA ARG A 85 -12.74 17.83 5.30
C ARG A 85 -11.31 18.22 4.98
N ARG A 86 -11.09 19.50 4.69
CA ARG A 86 -9.79 20.00 4.27
C ARG A 86 -8.66 19.65 5.26
N ASP A 87 -8.87 19.95 6.54
CA ASP A 87 -7.83 19.73 7.56
C ASP A 87 -7.57 18.25 7.80
N ALA A 88 -8.63 17.45 7.86
CA ALA A 88 -8.50 16.00 8.02
C ALA A 88 -7.75 15.37 6.82
N LEU A 89 -8.06 15.82 5.62
CA LEU A 89 -7.40 15.32 4.42
C LEU A 89 -5.92 15.74 4.37
N ARG A 90 -5.62 16.99 4.75
CA ARG A 90 -4.23 17.47 4.82
C ARG A 90 -3.42 16.63 5.79
N GLN A 91 -3.98 16.34 6.96
CA GLN A 91 -3.33 15.53 7.96
C GLN A 91 -3.11 14.09 7.46
N ALA A 92 -4.13 13.50 6.86
CA ALA A 92 -4.03 12.15 6.31
C ALA A 92 -3.00 12.06 5.18
N SER A 93 -3.00 13.05 4.26
CA SER A 93 -2.09 13.04 3.12
C SER A 93 -0.63 13.27 3.52
N GLY A 94 -0.39 13.89 4.69
CA GLY A 94 0.97 14.07 5.22
C GLY A 94 1.71 12.75 5.44
N SER A 95 1.00 11.66 5.69
CA SER A 95 1.62 10.35 5.92
C SER A 95 1.95 9.59 4.64
N LEU A 96 1.48 10.03 3.46
CA LEU A 96 1.75 9.31 2.20
C LEU A 96 3.23 9.34 1.80
N GLY A 97 3.92 10.45 2.04
CA GLY A 97 5.36 10.54 1.74
C GLY A 97 6.18 9.57 2.57
N VAL A 98 5.84 9.46 3.86
CA VAL A 98 6.48 8.50 4.77
C VAL A 98 6.18 7.08 4.32
N LEU A 99 4.96 6.81 3.90
CA LEU A 99 4.54 5.49 3.43
C LEU A 99 5.38 5.02 2.24
N THR A 100 5.61 5.88 1.26
CA THR A 100 6.44 5.57 0.10
C THR A 100 7.83 5.11 0.52
N GLN A 101 8.45 5.85 1.45
CA GLN A 101 9.78 5.52 1.96
C GLN A 101 9.77 4.21 2.75
N GLN A 102 8.74 3.97 3.54
CA GLN A 102 8.62 2.74 4.32
C GLN A 102 8.52 1.50 3.43
N ILE A 103 7.73 1.56 2.37
CA ILE A 103 7.57 0.44 1.46
C ILE A 103 8.86 0.19 0.69
N GLN A 104 9.52 1.25 0.23
CA GLN A 104 10.79 1.14 -0.48
C GLN A 104 11.87 0.53 0.41
N ALA A 105 11.96 0.98 1.67
CA ALA A 105 12.92 0.43 2.62
C ALA A 105 12.65 -1.05 2.91
N ALA A 106 11.38 -1.42 3.07
CA ALA A 106 10.98 -2.80 3.30
C ALA A 106 11.37 -3.69 2.12
N LYS A 107 11.17 -3.21 0.88
CA LYS A 107 11.53 -3.94 -0.33
C LYS A 107 13.03 -4.12 -0.44
N THR A 108 13.80 -3.06 -0.19
CA THR A 108 15.27 -3.11 -0.23
C THR A 108 15.80 -4.10 0.80
N GLN A 109 15.26 -4.09 2.01
CA GLN A 109 15.69 -5.01 3.06
C GLN A 109 15.35 -6.45 2.70
N ALA A 110 14.15 -6.71 2.19
CA ALA A 110 13.73 -8.04 1.78
C ALA A 110 14.62 -8.56 0.65
N ASP A 111 14.92 -7.72 -0.35
CA ASP A 111 15.78 -8.11 -1.47
C ASP A 111 17.20 -8.45 -1.00
N SER A 112 17.76 -7.65 -0.08
CA SER A 112 19.08 -7.93 0.48
C SER A 112 19.10 -9.25 1.23
N SER A 113 18.09 -9.48 2.07
CA SER A 113 17.99 -10.71 2.86
C SER A 113 17.83 -11.94 1.96
N LYS A 114 16.99 -11.81 0.91
CA LYS A 114 16.82 -12.89 -0.07
C LYS A 114 18.11 -13.23 -0.80
N ALA A 115 18.86 -12.20 -1.20
CA ALA A 115 20.13 -12.38 -1.91
C ALA A 115 21.16 -13.14 -1.11
N ALA A 116 21.09 -13.07 0.22
CA ALA A 116 22.00 -13.77 1.12
C ALA A 116 21.60 -15.23 1.39
N LEU A 117 20.43 -15.66 0.94
CA LEU A 117 19.95 -17.02 1.18
C LEU A 117 20.75 -18.01 0.33
N LYS A 118 21.03 -19.17 0.91
CA LYS A 118 21.68 -20.30 0.24
C LYS A 118 20.68 -21.45 0.21
N GLN A 119 19.84 -21.46 -0.82
CA GLN A 119 18.76 -22.42 -0.93
C GLN A 119 19.10 -23.51 -1.93
N PRO A 120 18.74 -24.77 -1.63
CA PRO A 120 18.77 -25.82 -2.65
C PRO A 120 17.88 -25.44 -3.83
N SER A 121 18.19 -25.96 -5.01
CA SER A 121 17.57 -25.52 -6.27
C SER A 121 16.06 -25.77 -6.30
N ASP A 122 15.57 -26.86 -5.72
CA ASP A 122 14.14 -27.17 -5.68
C ASP A 122 13.36 -26.12 -4.84
N LEU A 123 13.91 -25.77 -3.68
CA LEU A 123 13.32 -24.72 -2.85
C LEU A 123 13.44 -23.35 -3.52
N LYS A 124 14.61 -23.06 -4.09
CA LYS A 124 14.83 -21.75 -4.71
C LYS A 124 13.81 -21.46 -5.80
N THR A 125 13.49 -22.43 -6.64
CA THR A 125 12.50 -22.26 -7.70
C THR A 125 11.13 -21.89 -7.14
N VAL A 126 10.68 -22.60 -6.10
CA VAL A 126 9.39 -22.33 -5.45
C VAL A 126 9.42 -20.99 -4.71
N TYR A 127 10.49 -20.75 -3.96
CA TYR A 127 10.64 -19.53 -3.16
C TYR A 127 10.67 -18.30 -4.06
N ASP A 128 11.39 -18.34 -5.18
CA ASP A 128 11.44 -17.21 -6.11
C ASP A 128 10.05 -16.86 -6.65
N ASN A 129 9.25 -17.88 -6.95
CA ASN A 129 7.88 -17.67 -7.43
C ASN A 129 7.01 -17.04 -6.34
N VAL A 130 7.10 -17.54 -5.12
CA VAL A 130 6.36 -16.99 -3.98
C VAL A 130 6.81 -15.56 -3.69
N TYR A 131 8.12 -15.30 -3.73
CA TYR A 131 8.68 -13.97 -3.52
C TYR A 131 8.13 -12.96 -4.52
N THR A 132 8.04 -13.35 -5.78
CA THR A 132 7.45 -12.50 -6.81
C THR A 132 6.01 -12.10 -6.45
N THR A 133 5.21 -13.07 -6.00
CA THR A 133 3.80 -12.84 -5.66
C THR A 133 3.65 -12.03 -4.37
N VAL A 134 4.45 -12.33 -3.35
CA VAL A 134 4.28 -11.74 -2.01
C VAL A 134 5.01 -10.42 -1.85
N VAL A 135 6.16 -10.25 -2.49
CA VAL A 135 7.03 -9.08 -2.31
C VAL A 135 7.07 -8.20 -3.55
N THR A 136 7.49 -8.76 -4.68
CA THR A 136 7.77 -7.96 -5.88
C THR A 136 6.52 -7.33 -6.46
N GLN A 137 5.45 -8.10 -6.65
CA GLN A 137 4.21 -7.60 -7.24
C GLN A 137 3.52 -6.53 -6.38
N PRO A 138 3.34 -6.72 -5.06
CA PRO A 138 2.76 -5.66 -4.25
C PRO A 138 3.57 -4.37 -4.26
N ALA A 139 4.90 -4.47 -4.18
CA ALA A 139 5.77 -3.28 -4.24
C ALA A 139 5.63 -2.57 -5.58
N THR A 140 5.59 -3.31 -6.68
CA THR A 140 5.45 -2.76 -8.04
C THR A 140 4.09 -2.09 -8.22
N THR A 141 3.03 -2.68 -7.66
CA THR A 141 1.67 -2.13 -7.76
C THR A 141 1.53 -0.84 -6.95
N LEU A 142 2.11 -0.80 -5.74
CA LEU A 142 2.00 0.36 -4.86
C LEU A 142 2.86 1.53 -5.32
N ALA A 143 4.01 1.28 -5.95
CA ALA A 143 4.95 2.33 -6.32
C ALA A 143 4.33 3.47 -7.16
N PRO A 144 3.56 3.20 -8.24
CA PRO A 144 2.92 4.27 -9.01
C PRO A 144 1.65 4.80 -8.34
N LEU A 145 0.97 3.98 -7.53
CA LEU A 145 -0.28 4.36 -6.88
C LEU A 145 -0.08 5.48 -5.86
N LEU A 146 1.01 5.43 -5.09
CA LEU A 146 1.25 6.38 -4.01
C LEU A 146 1.45 7.81 -4.50
N PRO A 147 2.31 8.09 -5.52
CA PRO A 147 2.41 9.44 -6.07
C PRO A 147 1.10 9.95 -6.67
N ALA A 148 0.32 9.06 -7.31
CA ALA A 148 -0.97 9.43 -7.89
C ALA A 148 -1.97 9.84 -6.81
N LEU A 149 -2.03 9.10 -5.70
CA LEU A 149 -2.86 9.47 -4.55
C LEU A 149 -2.38 10.75 -3.89
N GLN A 150 -1.06 10.96 -3.82
CA GLN A 150 -0.49 12.19 -3.28
C GLN A 150 -0.95 13.40 -4.10
N ALA A 151 -0.87 13.30 -5.43
CA ALA A 151 -1.30 14.37 -6.33
C ALA A 151 -2.79 14.66 -6.18
N LEU A 152 -3.62 13.62 -6.13
CA LEU A 152 -5.06 13.75 -5.96
C LEU A 152 -5.41 14.41 -4.62
N SER A 153 -4.72 14.00 -3.55
CA SER A 153 -4.93 14.56 -2.21
C SER A 153 -4.55 16.04 -2.15
N GLN A 154 -3.44 16.41 -2.80
CA GLN A 154 -2.99 17.79 -2.88
C GLN A 154 -4.01 18.65 -3.62
N ASP A 155 -4.57 18.16 -4.72
CA ASP A 155 -5.60 18.87 -5.46
C ASP A 155 -6.85 19.08 -4.62
N ALA A 156 -7.26 18.06 -3.87
CA ALA A 156 -8.42 18.16 -2.99
C ALA A 156 -8.20 19.17 -1.87
N VAL A 157 -7.00 19.17 -1.26
CA VAL A 157 -6.65 20.16 -0.24
C VAL A 157 -6.61 21.57 -0.82
N GLN A 158 -6.05 21.75 -2.01
CA GLN A 158 -6.01 23.04 -2.69
C GLN A 158 -7.42 23.56 -2.97
N THR A 159 -8.33 22.68 -3.37
CA THR A 159 -9.73 23.04 -3.57
C THR A 159 -10.36 23.51 -2.27
N GLY A 160 -10.12 22.80 -1.17
CA GLY A 160 -10.59 23.21 0.16
C GLY A 160 -10.02 24.55 0.60
N ASP A 161 -8.72 24.78 0.35
CA ASP A 161 -8.06 26.05 0.65
C ASP A 161 -8.68 27.20 -0.14
N PHE A 162 -8.93 26.97 -1.43
CA PHE A 162 -9.59 27.97 -2.28
C PHE A 162 -10.98 28.33 -1.72
N LEU A 163 -11.79 27.32 -1.37
CA LEU A 163 -13.12 27.55 -0.82
C LEU A 163 -13.07 28.26 0.53
N GLN A 164 -12.08 27.94 1.37
CA GLN A 164 -11.88 28.65 2.64
C GLN A 164 -11.60 30.14 2.41
N GLN A 165 -10.79 30.46 1.40
CA GLN A 165 -10.46 31.85 1.06
C GLN A 165 -11.69 32.62 0.57
N GLN A 166 -12.62 31.94 -0.12
CA GLN A 166 -13.85 32.60 -0.58
C GLN A 166 -14.78 32.97 0.57
N GLY A 167 -14.74 32.24 1.68
CA GLY A 167 -15.54 32.54 2.87
C GLY A 167 -17.03 32.61 2.57
N ALA A 168 -17.64 33.73 2.95
CA ALA A 168 -19.08 33.96 2.75
C ALA A 168 -19.46 34.22 1.28
N ASN A 169 -18.48 34.37 0.40
CA ASN A 169 -18.73 34.63 -1.02
C ASN A 169 -19.13 33.40 -1.82
N VAL A 170 -19.07 32.21 -1.21
CA VAL A 170 -19.45 30.98 -1.85
C VAL A 170 -20.71 30.41 -1.21
N SER A 171 -21.63 29.92 -2.02
CA SER A 171 -22.89 29.31 -1.61
C SER A 171 -22.93 27.86 -2.00
N PHE A 172 -23.31 27.01 -1.06
CA PHE A 172 -23.46 25.57 -1.29
C PHE A 172 -24.93 25.17 -1.25
N ASN A 173 -25.35 24.36 -2.23
CA ASN A 173 -26.69 23.81 -2.26
C ASN A 173 -26.61 22.37 -2.81
N GLY A 174 -26.39 21.40 -1.91
CA GLY A 174 -26.20 20.01 -2.27
C GLY A 174 -24.98 19.84 -3.16
N SER A 175 -25.19 19.35 -4.38
CA SER A 175 -24.12 19.18 -5.36
C SER A 175 -23.77 20.46 -6.11
N ALA A 176 -24.56 21.53 -5.93
CA ALA A 176 -24.34 22.82 -6.58
C ALA A 176 -23.46 23.73 -5.74
N ILE A 177 -22.65 24.55 -6.42
CA ILE A 177 -21.84 25.58 -5.81
C ILE A 177 -21.97 26.84 -6.64
N GLN A 178 -22.09 27.98 -5.97
CA GLN A 178 -22.26 29.29 -6.64
C GLN A 178 -21.23 30.27 -6.12
N PHE A 179 -20.66 31.03 -7.05
CA PHE A 179 -19.70 32.09 -6.79
C PHE A 179 -20.29 33.45 -7.23
N PRO A 180 -19.87 34.55 -6.60
CA PRO A 180 -20.38 35.87 -6.97
C PRO A 180 -19.88 36.39 -8.32
N SER A 181 -18.78 35.79 -8.88
CA SER A 181 -18.23 36.24 -10.15
C SER A 181 -17.74 35.06 -10.99
N GLN A 182 -17.65 35.30 -12.30
CA GLN A 182 -17.16 34.31 -13.25
C GLN A 182 -15.68 33.95 -13.00
N ALA A 183 -14.88 34.90 -12.52
CA ALA A 183 -13.45 34.65 -12.25
C ALA A 183 -13.27 33.54 -11.21
N GLN A 184 -14.05 33.59 -10.14
CA GLN A 184 -13.99 32.59 -9.07
C GLN A 184 -14.50 31.24 -9.56
N ALA A 185 -15.59 31.24 -10.33
CA ALA A 185 -16.12 30.00 -10.92
C ALA A 185 -15.09 29.34 -11.85
N THR A 186 -14.37 30.15 -12.62
CA THR A 186 -13.32 29.67 -13.52
C THR A 186 -12.17 29.03 -12.74
N GLN A 187 -11.75 29.65 -11.63
CA GLN A 187 -10.71 29.09 -10.76
C GLN A 187 -11.15 27.75 -10.18
N TYR A 188 -12.38 27.67 -9.69
CA TYR A 188 -12.91 26.43 -9.15
C TYR A 188 -12.95 25.32 -10.22
N ASN A 189 -13.41 25.66 -11.42
CA ASN A 189 -13.50 24.69 -12.52
C ASN A 189 -12.12 24.18 -12.92
N ALA A 190 -11.09 25.04 -12.87
CA ALA A 190 -9.72 24.63 -13.14
C ALA A 190 -9.23 23.62 -12.10
N LEU A 191 -9.52 23.85 -10.82
CA LEU A 191 -9.19 22.91 -9.74
C LEU A 191 -9.91 21.58 -9.94
N MET A 192 -11.16 21.59 -10.34
CA MET A 192 -11.93 20.38 -10.60
C MET A 192 -11.37 19.61 -11.80
N SER A 193 -10.90 20.31 -12.82
CA SER A 193 -10.27 19.67 -13.99
C SER A 193 -8.98 18.95 -13.61
N ASN A 194 -8.13 19.58 -12.79
CA ASN A 194 -6.90 18.97 -12.29
C ASN A 194 -7.21 17.73 -11.46
N LEU A 195 -8.19 17.85 -10.57
CA LEU A 195 -8.60 16.75 -9.71
C LEU A 195 -9.12 15.58 -10.52
N SER A 196 -9.94 15.83 -11.53
CA SER A 196 -10.46 14.79 -12.42
C SER A 196 -9.35 14.11 -13.21
N ALA A 197 -8.36 14.86 -13.69
CA ALA A 197 -7.22 14.30 -14.42
C ALA A 197 -6.40 13.37 -13.52
N ASN A 198 -6.14 13.77 -12.28
CA ASN A 198 -5.38 12.95 -11.33
C ASN A 198 -6.20 11.73 -10.88
N ALA A 199 -7.51 11.86 -10.74
CA ALA A 199 -8.37 10.72 -10.42
C ALA A 199 -8.36 9.68 -11.53
N ARG A 200 -8.35 10.12 -12.80
CA ARG A 200 -8.26 9.19 -13.94
C ARG A 200 -6.93 8.46 -13.98
N ALA A 201 -5.84 9.12 -13.57
CA ALA A 201 -4.53 8.49 -13.52
C ALA A 201 -4.49 7.29 -12.58
N LEU A 202 -5.34 7.27 -11.54
CA LEU A 202 -5.42 6.14 -10.60
C LEU A 202 -6.05 4.90 -11.21
N THR A 203 -6.84 5.04 -12.26
CA THR A 203 -7.59 3.92 -12.87
C THR A 203 -6.93 3.37 -14.13
N GLN A 204 -5.75 3.89 -14.49
CA GLN A 204 -5.00 3.41 -15.67
C GLN A 204 -3.90 2.40 -15.37
#